data_6d83b1f119f7753d2755aa682099169a
#
_entry.id   6d83b1f119f7753d2755aa682099169a
#
_cell.length_a   1.000
_cell.length_b   1.000
_cell.length_c   1.000
_cell.angle_alpha   90.00
_cell.angle_beta   90.00
_cell.angle_gamma   90.00
#
_symmetry.space_group_name_H-M   'P 1'
#
loop_
_entity.id
_entity.type
_entity.pdbx_description
1 polymer ?
#
loop_
_entity_poly.entity_id
_entity_poly.type
_entity_poly.pdbx_seq_one_letter_code
_entity_poly.pdbx_strand_id
1 'polypeptide(L)'
;MANNNNHLVIMAGGVGSRFWPMSTAEKPKQFIDVLGVGRTLIQLTLDRFEGICNPENVWVVTNKAYADTVAEQLPDMPRDHILCEPCRRNTAPCIAYVSWRIKSKDAKANIVVSPSDHIVMNNDEFRRVVKQCMKFTGETDAIVTLGMKPNRPETGYGYIQADLSTSSPRNKEIYRVDSFREKPSQEKAMEYIRNRSYFWNAGIFIWSVSTIVNAFRVYQPAINRVFENMLPILGTEKEQEEIDKHFPECQSISVDYAIMEKAEEIFICPADFGWSDLGTWGSLLVQTKKDLYGNSIIGENVNIYDTHNCIIHTLGHKRVVVQGLDGYIVAEEDGRLLVCKLSEEQRIKEFSAE
;
A
#
# COMPACT_ATOMS: atom_id res chain seq x y z
N MET A 1 6.79 1.56 25.24
CA MET A 1 5.32 1.61 25.18
C MET A 1 4.96 2.38 23.90
N ALA A 2 3.96 1.91 23.14
CA ALA A 2 3.44 2.67 22.00
C ALA A 2 2.89 4.01 22.50
N ASN A 3 3.05 5.08 21.71
CA ASN A 3 2.43 6.36 22.04
C ASN A 3 0.92 6.22 21.85
N ASN A 4 0.10 6.53 22.85
CA ASN A 4 -1.36 6.34 22.80
C ASN A 4 -2.04 7.10 21.64
N ASN A 5 -1.38 8.10 21.05
CA ASN A 5 -1.93 8.91 19.95
C ASN A 5 -1.45 8.45 18.56
N ASN A 6 -0.72 7.34 18.46
CA ASN A 6 -0.32 6.79 17.17
C ASN A 6 -1.44 5.94 16.59
N HIS A 7 -1.86 6.26 15.35
CA HIS A 7 -2.90 5.56 14.61
C HIS A 7 -2.32 4.94 13.33
N LEU A 8 -2.72 3.70 13.05
CA LEU A 8 -2.45 3.02 11.77
C LEU A 8 -3.70 3.08 10.90
N VAL A 9 -3.54 3.51 9.67
CA VAL A 9 -4.55 3.44 8.62
C VAL A 9 -4.09 2.49 7.53
N ILE A 10 -4.85 1.44 7.26
CA ILE A 10 -4.60 0.48 6.18
C ILE A 10 -5.59 0.76 5.06
N MET A 11 -5.08 1.12 3.87
CA MET A 11 -5.89 1.33 2.67
C MET A 11 -6.08 0.00 1.93
N ALA A 12 -7.30 -0.52 1.87
CA ALA A 12 -7.64 -1.85 1.33
C ALA A 12 -8.69 -1.80 0.19
N GLY A 13 -8.56 -0.82 -0.73
CA GLY A 13 -9.54 -0.57 -1.81
C GLY A 13 -9.17 -1.14 -3.19
N GLY A 14 -7.94 -1.64 -3.38
CA GLY A 14 -7.45 -2.19 -4.66
C GLY A 14 -8.02 -3.58 -4.98
N VAL A 15 -8.03 -4.00 -6.25
CA VAL A 15 -8.36 -5.38 -6.66
C VAL A 15 -7.09 -6.20 -6.93
N GLY A 16 -6.05 -5.59 -7.50
CA GLY A 16 -4.82 -6.30 -7.85
C GLY A 16 -4.98 -7.23 -9.07
N SER A 17 -5.75 -6.83 -10.07
CA SER A 17 -6.17 -7.65 -11.23
C SER A 17 -5.05 -8.31 -12.04
N ARG A 18 -3.79 -7.85 -11.91
CA ARG A 18 -2.62 -8.49 -12.55
C ARG A 18 -2.25 -9.83 -11.94
N PHE A 19 -2.76 -10.15 -10.74
CA PHE A 19 -2.54 -11.44 -10.07
C PHE A 19 -3.63 -12.46 -10.39
N TRP A 20 -4.44 -12.23 -11.42
CA TRP A 20 -5.35 -13.28 -11.90
C TRP A 20 -4.56 -14.57 -12.20
N PRO A 21 -5.06 -15.77 -11.89
CA PRO A 21 -6.40 -16.11 -11.37
C PRO A 21 -6.55 -16.00 -9.86
N MET A 22 -5.50 -15.74 -9.10
CA MET A 22 -5.57 -15.63 -7.64
C MET A 22 -6.40 -14.46 -7.17
N SER A 23 -6.24 -13.29 -7.81
CA SER A 23 -6.93 -12.06 -7.46
C SER A 23 -8.08 -11.80 -8.42
N THR A 24 -9.27 -11.66 -7.87
CA THR A 24 -10.52 -11.33 -8.59
C THR A 24 -11.22 -10.15 -7.90
N ALA A 25 -12.34 -9.69 -8.48
CA ALA A 25 -13.14 -8.65 -7.84
C ALA A 25 -13.76 -9.12 -6.51
N GLU A 26 -14.07 -10.42 -6.39
CA GLU A 26 -14.62 -11.04 -5.18
C GLU A 26 -13.54 -11.32 -4.14
N LYS A 27 -12.31 -11.61 -4.58
CA LYS A 27 -11.17 -11.94 -3.73
C LYS A 27 -9.96 -11.09 -4.10
N PRO A 28 -9.93 -9.81 -3.71
CA PRO A 28 -8.80 -8.90 -3.99
C PRO A 28 -7.47 -9.37 -3.39
N LYS A 29 -6.36 -8.96 -4.04
CA LYS A 29 -4.99 -9.35 -3.71
C LYS A 29 -4.65 -9.26 -2.22
N GLN A 30 -5.07 -8.20 -1.54
CA GLN A 30 -4.77 -7.98 -0.12
C GLN A 30 -5.37 -9.03 0.83
N PHE A 31 -6.41 -9.75 0.40
CA PHE A 31 -7.08 -10.78 1.18
C PHE A 31 -6.60 -12.21 0.87
N ILE A 32 -5.48 -12.33 0.14
CA ILE A 32 -4.92 -13.60 -0.33
C ILE A 32 -3.56 -13.84 0.32
N ASP A 33 -3.25 -15.10 0.61
CA ASP A 33 -1.89 -15.55 0.95
C ASP A 33 -1.06 -15.73 -0.34
N VAL A 34 -0.56 -14.62 -0.86
CA VAL A 34 0.23 -14.61 -2.10
C VAL A 34 1.60 -15.28 -1.93
N LEU A 35 2.11 -15.31 -0.70
CA LEU A 35 3.44 -15.85 -0.38
C LEU A 35 3.43 -17.32 0.02
N GLY A 36 2.24 -17.92 0.28
CA GLY A 36 2.12 -19.28 0.76
C GLY A 36 2.65 -19.47 2.20
N VAL A 37 2.52 -18.45 3.05
CA VAL A 37 3.02 -18.44 4.44
C VAL A 37 1.93 -18.58 5.50
N GLY A 38 0.69 -18.85 5.08
CA GLY A 38 -0.47 -18.97 5.98
C GLY A 38 -1.05 -17.63 6.44
N ARG A 39 -0.62 -16.50 5.85
CA ARG A 39 -1.05 -15.14 6.19
C ARG A 39 -1.36 -14.35 4.94
N THR A 40 -2.51 -13.66 4.91
CA THR A 40 -2.87 -12.76 3.81
C THR A 40 -2.07 -11.46 3.86
N LEU A 41 -2.01 -10.70 2.76
CA LEU A 41 -1.22 -9.47 2.71
C LEU A 41 -1.70 -8.41 3.70
N ILE A 42 -3.02 -8.30 3.94
CA ILE A 42 -3.54 -7.36 4.95
C ILE A 42 -3.14 -7.77 6.37
N GLN A 43 -3.12 -9.08 6.67
CA GLN A 43 -2.63 -9.60 7.94
C GLN A 43 -1.14 -9.33 8.12
N LEU A 44 -0.31 -9.62 7.10
CA LEU A 44 1.12 -9.28 7.11
C LEU A 44 1.36 -7.77 7.24
N THR A 45 0.44 -6.96 6.69
CA THR A 45 0.50 -5.50 6.85
C THR A 45 0.25 -5.11 8.30
N LEU A 46 -0.77 -5.66 8.97
CA LEU A 46 -1.01 -5.38 10.39
C LEU A 46 0.16 -5.86 11.27
N ASP A 47 0.66 -7.09 11.05
CA ASP A 47 1.73 -7.69 11.83
C ASP A 47 3.01 -6.85 11.85
N ARG A 48 3.37 -6.18 10.73
CA ARG A 48 4.57 -5.34 10.65
C ARG A 48 4.50 -4.07 11.51
N PHE A 49 3.28 -3.62 11.86
CA PHE A 49 3.07 -2.46 12.72
C PHE A 49 2.97 -2.78 14.21
N GLU A 50 3.18 -4.05 14.58
CA GLU A 50 3.19 -4.46 15.99
C GLU A 50 4.16 -3.60 16.83
N GLY A 51 3.68 -3.10 17.98
CA GLY A 51 4.45 -2.24 18.88
C GLY A 51 4.71 -0.80 18.36
N ILE A 52 4.02 -0.36 17.30
CA ILE A 52 4.03 1.03 16.81
C ILE A 52 2.74 1.74 17.18
N CYS A 53 1.59 1.12 16.92
CA CYS A 53 0.26 1.62 17.27
C CYS A 53 -0.43 0.63 18.20
N ASN A 54 -1.32 1.13 19.05
CA ASN A 54 -2.17 0.26 19.86
C ASN A 54 -3.23 -0.40 18.95
N PRO A 55 -3.67 -1.64 19.23
CA PRO A 55 -4.71 -2.32 18.44
C PRO A 55 -6.01 -1.51 18.31
N GLU A 56 -6.40 -0.77 19.34
CA GLU A 56 -7.55 0.13 19.36
C GLU A 56 -7.41 1.37 18.45
N ASN A 57 -6.21 1.63 17.90
CA ASN A 57 -5.93 2.74 16.99
C ASN A 57 -5.64 2.25 15.55
N VAL A 58 -6.04 1.03 15.23
CA VAL A 58 -5.94 0.49 13.87
C VAL A 58 -7.25 0.76 13.12
N TRP A 59 -7.13 1.25 11.89
CA TRP A 59 -8.22 1.60 11.00
C TRP A 59 -8.02 0.95 9.64
N VAL A 60 -9.08 0.46 9.04
CA VAL A 60 -9.05 -0.01 7.65
C VAL A 60 -10.08 0.77 6.84
N VAL A 61 -9.66 1.31 5.70
CA VAL A 61 -10.58 1.91 4.73
C VAL A 61 -10.68 0.96 3.54
N THR A 62 -11.89 0.54 3.22
CA THR A 62 -12.15 -0.45 2.17
C THR A 62 -13.48 -0.19 1.46
N ASN A 63 -13.75 -0.94 0.40
CA ASN A 63 -15.09 -0.94 -0.19
C ASN A 63 -16.08 -1.70 0.71
N LYS A 64 -17.33 -1.27 0.74
CA LYS A 64 -18.40 -1.90 1.52
C LYS A 64 -18.52 -3.41 1.28
N ALA A 65 -18.25 -3.87 0.06
CA ALA A 65 -18.29 -5.30 -0.30
C ALA A 65 -17.24 -6.16 0.44
N TYR A 66 -16.18 -5.55 0.98
CA TYR A 66 -15.07 -6.27 1.63
C TYR A 66 -15.05 -6.10 3.16
N ALA A 67 -16.02 -5.39 3.74
CA ALA A 67 -16.04 -5.10 5.17
C ALA A 67 -16.06 -6.38 6.04
N ASP A 68 -16.83 -7.38 5.65
CA ASP A 68 -16.92 -8.66 6.36
C ASP A 68 -15.62 -9.45 6.25
N THR A 69 -15.00 -9.48 5.07
CA THR A 69 -13.69 -10.11 4.85
C THR A 69 -12.59 -9.47 5.72
N VAL A 70 -12.60 -8.13 5.84
CA VAL A 70 -11.67 -7.42 6.74
C VAL A 70 -11.91 -7.84 8.18
N ALA A 71 -13.17 -7.87 8.65
CA ALA A 71 -13.49 -8.25 10.02
C ALA A 71 -13.13 -9.71 10.33
N GLU A 72 -13.28 -10.62 9.35
CA GLU A 72 -12.88 -12.01 9.48
C GLU A 72 -11.35 -12.16 9.56
N GLN A 73 -10.61 -11.44 8.73
CA GLN A 73 -9.14 -11.55 8.67
C GLN A 73 -8.44 -10.78 9.78
N LEU A 74 -9.06 -9.74 10.33
CA LEU A 74 -8.53 -8.90 11.42
C LEU A 74 -9.50 -8.88 12.61
N PRO A 75 -9.73 -10.03 13.30
CA PRO A 75 -10.81 -10.17 14.28
C PRO A 75 -10.61 -9.34 15.56
N ASP A 76 -9.39 -8.96 15.89
CA ASP A 76 -9.07 -8.16 17.08
C ASP A 76 -9.29 -6.65 16.87
N MET A 77 -9.63 -6.23 15.64
CA MET A 77 -9.86 -4.84 15.30
C MET A 77 -11.33 -4.44 15.61
N PRO A 78 -11.59 -3.26 16.20
CA PRO A 78 -12.96 -2.78 16.39
C PRO A 78 -13.72 -2.66 15.06
N ARG A 79 -14.95 -3.19 15.01
CA ARG A 79 -15.76 -3.21 13.79
C ARG A 79 -16.05 -1.80 13.25
N ASP A 80 -16.22 -0.81 14.12
CA ASP A 80 -16.47 0.60 13.78
C ASP A 80 -15.19 1.30 13.24
N HIS A 81 -14.05 0.62 13.23
CA HIS A 81 -12.82 1.08 12.60
C HIS A 81 -12.65 0.55 11.16
N ILE A 82 -13.60 -0.24 10.67
CA ILE A 82 -13.68 -0.62 9.24
C ILE A 82 -14.55 0.42 8.54
N LEU A 83 -13.91 1.37 7.87
CA LEU A 83 -14.58 2.45 7.18
C LEU A 83 -14.90 2.03 5.73
N CYS A 84 -16.17 2.14 5.35
CA CYS A 84 -16.66 1.63 4.07
C CYS A 84 -16.87 2.75 3.06
N GLU A 85 -16.08 2.75 1.97
CA GLU A 85 -16.28 3.61 0.82
C GLU A 85 -17.43 3.08 -0.06
N PRO A 86 -18.42 3.89 -0.42
CA PRO A 86 -19.51 3.46 -1.30
C PRO A 86 -19.09 3.28 -2.76
N CYS A 87 -18.06 4.01 -3.18
CA CYS A 87 -17.49 3.95 -4.52
C CYS A 87 -15.99 4.28 -4.50
N ARG A 88 -15.28 3.93 -5.57
CA ARG A 88 -13.85 4.24 -5.69
C ARG A 88 -13.65 5.70 -6.08
N ARG A 89 -12.88 6.45 -5.26
CA ARG A 89 -12.49 7.85 -5.50
C ARG A 89 -10.98 8.07 -5.39
N ASN A 90 -10.18 7.00 -5.51
CA ASN A 90 -8.73 7.03 -5.34
C ASN A 90 -8.32 7.38 -3.88
N THR A 91 -7.02 7.62 -3.62
CA THR A 91 -6.48 7.66 -2.25
C THR A 91 -6.72 8.96 -1.49
N ALA A 92 -6.94 10.11 -2.14
CA ALA A 92 -7.16 11.36 -1.39
C ALA A 92 -8.49 11.37 -0.63
N PRO A 93 -9.67 11.05 -1.22
CA PRO A 93 -10.90 10.93 -0.45
C PRO A 93 -10.88 9.83 0.61
N CYS A 94 -10.22 8.70 0.33
CA CYS A 94 -9.97 7.62 1.29
C CYS A 94 -9.27 8.15 2.55
N ILE A 95 -8.13 8.83 2.38
CA ILE A 95 -7.34 9.42 3.46
C ILE A 95 -8.11 10.54 4.16
N ALA A 96 -8.85 11.37 3.43
CA ALA A 96 -9.68 12.39 4.02
C ALA A 96 -10.72 11.77 4.96
N TYR A 97 -11.48 10.78 4.50
CA TYR A 97 -12.51 10.13 5.31
C TYR A 97 -11.95 9.65 6.65
N VAL A 98 -10.90 8.82 6.63
CA VAL A 98 -10.33 8.30 7.86
C VAL A 98 -9.68 9.37 8.72
N SER A 99 -9.07 10.40 8.12
CA SER A 99 -8.44 11.49 8.88
C SER A 99 -9.47 12.31 9.67
N TRP A 100 -10.64 12.62 9.08
CA TRP A 100 -11.73 13.29 9.80
C TRP A 100 -12.38 12.38 10.84
N ARG A 101 -12.52 11.08 10.54
CA ARG A 101 -13.03 10.10 11.52
C ARG A 101 -12.10 9.96 12.73
N ILE A 102 -10.79 9.94 12.52
CA ILE A 102 -9.81 9.96 13.61
C ILE A 102 -9.85 11.30 14.35
N LYS A 103 -9.87 12.43 13.62
CA LYS A 103 -9.98 13.79 14.21
C LYS A 103 -11.16 13.92 15.15
N SER A 104 -12.31 13.33 14.81
CA SER A 104 -13.52 13.36 15.66
C SER A 104 -13.32 12.64 17.00
N LYS A 105 -12.40 11.68 17.07
CA LYS A 105 -12.09 10.85 18.26
C LYS A 105 -10.84 11.32 19.00
N ASP A 106 -9.79 11.67 18.24
CA ASP A 106 -8.48 12.13 18.76
C ASP A 106 -7.91 13.26 17.92
N ALA A 107 -8.09 14.49 18.38
CA ALA A 107 -7.57 15.70 17.72
C ALA A 107 -6.03 15.82 17.76
N LYS A 108 -5.34 14.99 18.55
CA LYS A 108 -3.87 14.94 18.67
C LYS A 108 -3.27 13.72 17.98
N ALA A 109 -4.06 12.97 17.22
CA ALA A 109 -3.62 11.79 16.55
C ALA A 109 -2.41 12.04 15.65
N ASN A 110 -1.47 11.12 15.68
CA ASN A 110 -0.37 11.01 14.73
C ASN A 110 -0.61 9.75 13.90
N ILE A 111 -0.67 9.89 12.57
CA ILE A 111 -1.22 8.89 11.68
C ILE A 111 -0.13 8.35 10.77
N VAL A 112 -0.01 7.03 10.65
CA VAL A 112 0.68 6.37 9.55
C VAL A 112 -0.34 5.71 8.62
N VAL A 113 -0.27 6.02 7.34
CA VAL A 113 -1.10 5.44 6.28
C VAL A 113 -0.25 4.44 5.49
N SER A 114 -0.76 3.23 5.30
CA SER A 114 -0.08 2.16 4.57
C SER A 114 -1.03 1.47 3.60
N PRO A 115 -0.58 1.14 2.38
CA PRO A 115 -1.28 0.17 1.54
C PRO A 115 -1.35 -1.21 2.22
N SER A 116 -2.40 -1.97 1.90
CA SER A 116 -2.66 -3.30 2.46
C SER A 116 -1.98 -4.45 1.74
N ASP A 117 -1.35 -4.19 0.59
CA ASP A 117 -0.97 -5.21 -0.38
C ASP A 117 0.51 -5.20 -0.78
N HIS A 118 1.34 -4.47 -0.02
CA HIS A 118 2.79 -4.42 -0.19
C HIS A 118 3.51 -5.45 0.68
N ILE A 119 4.71 -5.88 0.27
CA ILE A 119 5.60 -6.72 1.08
C ILE A 119 6.73 -5.88 1.69
N VAL A 120 7.16 -6.33 2.86
CA VAL A 120 8.36 -5.88 3.57
C VAL A 120 9.09 -7.14 4.06
N MET A 121 10.39 -7.25 3.75
CA MET A 121 11.17 -8.43 4.11
C MET A 121 11.85 -8.28 5.48
N ASN A 122 12.22 -7.07 5.87
CA ASN A 122 12.84 -6.77 7.16
C ASN A 122 11.90 -5.92 8.03
N ASN A 123 11.06 -6.61 8.81
CA ASN A 123 10.09 -5.97 9.70
C ASN A 123 10.75 -5.15 10.83
N ASP A 124 11.92 -5.54 11.31
CA ASP A 124 12.59 -4.82 12.40
C ASP A 124 13.10 -3.46 11.92
N GLU A 125 13.74 -3.41 10.74
CA GLU A 125 14.16 -2.15 10.13
C GLU A 125 12.96 -1.28 9.74
N PHE A 126 11.89 -1.88 9.21
CA PHE A 126 10.64 -1.18 8.96
C PHE A 126 10.10 -0.50 10.22
N ARG A 127 9.99 -1.25 11.33
CA ARG A 127 9.51 -0.73 12.62
C ARG A 127 10.39 0.40 13.14
N ARG A 128 11.72 0.27 13.02
CA ARG A 128 12.67 1.31 13.40
C ARG A 128 12.41 2.61 12.65
N VAL A 129 12.32 2.51 11.31
CA VAL A 129 12.11 3.67 10.42
C VAL A 129 10.76 4.32 10.69
N VAL A 130 9.67 3.55 10.78
CA VAL A 130 8.33 4.10 11.04
C VAL A 130 8.27 4.78 12.41
N LYS A 131 8.81 4.16 13.47
CA LYS A 131 8.86 4.79 14.82
C LYS A 131 9.60 6.12 14.81
N GLN A 132 10.69 6.21 14.06
CA GLN A 132 11.47 7.42 13.90
C GLN A 132 10.67 8.52 13.17
N CYS A 133 9.98 8.16 12.08
CA CYS A 133 9.12 9.10 11.35
C CYS A 133 7.91 9.55 12.18
N MET A 134 7.26 8.61 12.90
CA MET A 134 6.16 8.92 13.82
C MET A 134 6.58 9.89 14.93
N LYS A 135 7.78 9.71 15.50
CA LYS A 135 8.32 10.67 16.47
C LYS A 135 8.50 12.04 15.85
N PHE A 136 9.07 12.12 14.64
CA PHE A 136 9.31 13.37 13.94
C PHE A 136 8.02 14.13 13.63
N THR A 137 7.00 13.47 13.09
CA THR A 137 5.70 14.08 12.76
C THR A 137 4.86 14.42 13.99
N GLY A 138 5.06 13.72 15.11
CA GLY A 138 4.44 14.06 16.40
C GLY A 138 5.00 15.34 17.04
N GLU A 139 6.15 15.82 16.58
CA GLU A 139 6.84 17.01 17.09
C GLU A 139 6.89 18.16 16.05
N THR A 140 6.34 17.95 14.84
CA THR A 140 6.39 18.90 13.73
C THR A 140 5.11 18.88 12.91
N ASP A 141 4.88 19.91 12.10
CA ASP A 141 3.79 19.96 11.13
C ASP A 141 4.17 19.34 9.76
N ALA A 142 5.15 18.43 9.75
CA ALA A 142 5.67 17.82 8.55
C ALA A 142 4.78 16.69 8.02
N ILE A 143 4.79 16.53 6.71
CA ILE A 143 4.36 15.32 6.01
C ILE A 143 5.62 14.50 5.71
N VAL A 144 5.67 13.24 6.13
CA VAL A 144 6.79 12.33 5.84
C VAL A 144 6.33 11.18 4.97
N THR A 145 7.13 10.83 3.96
CA THR A 145 6.97 9.60 3.18
C THR A 145 8.22 8.73 3.27
N LEU A 146 8.06 7.41 3.06
CA LEU A 146 9.19 6.49 3.02
C LEU A 146 9.70 6.36 1.57
N GLY A 147 11.00 6.51 1.38
CA GLY A 147 11.66 6.43 0.09
C GLY A 147 12.49 5.18 -0.07
N MET A 148 12.23 4.39 -1.12
CA MET A 148 12.97 3.17 -1.43
C MET A 148 14.01 3.45 -2.51
N LYS A 149 15.23 2.91 -2.34
CA LYS A 149 16.29 3.09 -3.34
C LYS A 149 15.92 2.38 -4.64
N PRO A 150 15.86 3.11 -5.78
CA PRO A 150 15.57 2.49 -7.07
C PRO A 150 16.68 1.54 -7.52
N ASN A 151 16.30 0.36 -8.01
CA ASN A 151 17.22 -0.62 -8.59
C ASN A 151 16.93 -0.95 -10.07
N ARG A 152 15.82 -0.40 -10.63
CA ARG A 152 15.42 -0.51 -12.03
C ARG A 152 14.60 0.71 -12.44
N PRO A 153 14.46 1.01 -13.75
CA PRO A 153 13.68 2.15 -14.23
C PRO A 153 12.17 1.81 -14.25
N GLU A 154 11.54 1.77 -13.07
CA GLU A 154 10.12 1.45 -12.90
C GLU A 154 9.25 2.65 -13.26
N THR A 155 8.34 2.50 -14.22
CA THR A 155 7.43 3.57 -14.67
C THR A 155 6.07 3.56 -13.96
N GLY A 156 5.81 2.51 -13.19
CA GLY A 156 4.57 2.36 -12.41
C GLY A 156 4.61 3.06 -11.05
N TYR A 157 5.77 3.56 -10.61
CA TYR A 157 5.99 4.17 -9.30
C TYR A 157 6.15 5.68 -9.37
N GLY A 158 5.84 6.35 -8.26
CA GLY A 158 6.26 7.72 -8.01
C GLY A 158 7.76 7.78 -7.66
N TYR A 159 8.43 8.83 -8.09
CA TYR A 159 9.82 9.15 -7.76
C TYR A 159 9.89 10.43 -6.95
N ILE A 160 10.70 10.40 -5.90
CA ILE A 160 10.90 11.50 -4.97
C ILE A 160 12.36 11.91 -5.02
N GLN A 161 12.62 13.18 -5.34
CA GLN A 161 13.94 13.76 -5.24
C GLN A 161 14.13 14.36 -3.85
N ALA A 162 15.18 13.95 -3.16
CA ALA A 162 15.54 14.44 -1.83
C ALA A 162 16.71 15.42 -1.90
N ASP A 163 16.67 16.49 -1.11
CA ASP A 163 17.84 17.28 -0.81
C ASP A 163 18.72 16.55 0.23
N LEU A 164 19.63 15.72 -0.25
CA LEU A 164 20.55 14.96 0.62
C LEU A 164 21.64 15.82 1.27
N SER A 165 21.79 17.09 0.87
CA SER A 165 22.76 18.01 1.46
C SER A 165 22.30 18.56 2.81
N THR A 166 20.99 18.61 3.04
CA THR A 166 20.37 19.22 4.21
C THR A 166 19.41 18.24 4.90
N SER A 167 19.90 17.51 5.89
CA SER A 167 19.03 16.71 6.75
C SER A 167 18.26 17.59 7.73
N SER A 168 17.10 17.08 8.19
CA SER A 168 16.35 17.79 9.23
C SER A 168 17.19 17.98 10.52
N PRO A 169 17.17 19.15 11.15
CA PRO A 169 17.86 19.38 12.43
C PRO A 169 17.41 18.42 13.55
N ARG A 170 16.18 17.94 13.48
CA ARG A 170 15.59 17.02 14.49
C ARG A 170 15.89 15.55 14.22
N ASN A 171 16.19 15.20 12.96
CA ASN A 171 16.49 13.83 12.57
C ASN A 171 17.35 13.80 11.31
N LYS A 172 18.57 13.27 11.43
CA LYS A 172 19.56 13.27 10.35
C LYS A 172 19.28 12.27 9.22
N GLU A 173 18.30 11.36 9.40
CA GLU A 173 17.87 10.39 8.38
C GLU A 173 16.62 10.88 7.62
N ILE A 174 16.10 12.06 7.94
CA ILE A 174 14.93 12.66 7.30
C ILE A 174 15.38 13.90 6.53
N TYR A 175 15.06 13.92 5.24
CA TYR A 175 15.48 14.95 4.29
C TYR A 175 14.28 15.70 3.72
N ARG A 176 14.46 16.95 3.32
CA ARG A 176 13.43 17.69 2.60
C ARG A 176 13.26 17.12 1.19
N VAL A 177 12.03 17.13 0.68
CA VAL A 177 11.71 16.75 -0.70
C VAL A 177 11.87 17.97 -1.60
N ASP A 178 12.69 17.84 -2.64
CA ASP A 178 12.85 18.86 -3.69
C ASP A 178 11.75 18.74 -4.75
N SER A 179 11.41 17.52 -5.14
CA SER A 179 10.36 17.28 -6.11
C SER A 179 9.74 15.89 -5.97
N PHE A 180 8.47 15.80 -6.30
CA PHE A 180 7.71 14.57 -6.41
C PHE A 180 7.24 14.39 -7.85
N ARG A 181 7.40 13.18 -8.42
CA ARG A 181 7.05 12.88 -9.82
C ARG A 181 6.37 11.53 -9.90
N GLU A 182 5.08 11.55 -10.15
CA GLU A 182 4.28 10.33 -10.25
C GLU A 182 4.37 9.75 -11.67
N LYS A 183 4.70 8.46 -11.77
CA LYS A 183 4.71 7.64 -13.00
C LYS A 183 5.42 8.31 -14.19
N PRO A 184 6.75 8.48 -14.13
CA PRO A 184 7.54 9.11 -15.18
C PRO A 184 7.60 8.25 -16.45
N SER A 185 8.04 8.86 -17.58
CA SER A 185 8.40 8.10 -18.77
C SER A 185 9.63 7.21 -18.53
N GLN A 186 9.83 6.21 -19.39
CA GLN A 186 10.97 5.29 -19.30
C GLN A 186 12.33 6.03 -19.32
N GLU A 187 12.46 7.06 -20.19
CA GLU A 187 13.67 7.87 -20.28
C GLU A 187 13.94 8.61 -18.96
N LYS A 188 12.90 9.20 -18.38
CA LYS A 188 12.99 9.90 -17.09
C LYS A 188 13.31 8.95 -15.95
N ALA A 189 12.70 7.77 -15.91
CA ALA A 189 13.01 6.75 -14.91
C ALA A 189 14.48 6.30 -15.00
N MET A 190 15.03 6.13 -16.21
CA MET A 190 16.46 5.85 -16.43
C MET A 190 17.37 6.98 -15.96
N GLU A 191 16.97 8.23 -16.13
CA GLU A 191 17.70 9.40 -15.61
C GLU A 191 17.71 9.40 -14.07
N TYR A 192 16.55 9.17 -13.45
CA TYR A 192 16.40 9.19 -12.00
C TYR A 192 17.22 8.13 -11.27
N ILE A 193 17.28 6.90 -11.77
CA ILE A 193 18.10 5.85 -11.15
C ILE A 193 19.62 6.11 -11.19
N ARG A 194 20.09 6.93 -12.14
CA ARG A 194 21.50 7.36 -12.20
C ARG A 194 21.83 8.41 -11.15
N ASN A 195 20.83 9.11 -10.65
CA ASN A 195 20.98 10.14 -9.65
C ASN A 195 20.63 9.56 -8.26
N ARG A 196 21.60 9.57 -7.34
CA ARG A 196 21.44 8.98 -6.00
C ARG A 196 20.45 9.72 -5.08
N SER A 197 19.97 10.91 -5.48
CA SER A 197 18.98 11.68 -4.73
C SER A 197 17.53 11.26 -5.00
N TYR A 198 17.28 10.35 -5.97
CA TYR A 198 15.94 9.87 -6.26
C TYR A 198 15.62 8.57 -5.56
N PHE A 199 14.39 8.48 -5.05
CA PHE A 199 13.84 7.33 -4.36
C PHE A 199 12.45 6.99 -4.92
N TRP A 200 12.05 5.73 -4.88
CA TRP A 200 10.66 5.34 -5.14
C TRP A 200 9.78 5.72 -3.96
N ASN A 201 8.59 6.23 -4.24
CA ASN A 201 7.54 6.43 -3.25
C ASN A 201 6.97 5.08 -2.80
N ALA A 202 7.14 4.73 -1.53
CA ALA A 202 6.58 3.50 -0.99
C ALA A 202 5.06 3.56 -0.77
N GLY A 203 4.42 4.74 -0.95
CA GLY A 203 3.00 4.93 -0.66
C GLY A 203 2.66 4.84 0.83
N ILE A 204 3.68 4.95 1.69
CA ILE A 204 3.52 4.99 3.15
C ILE A 204 3.76 6.42 3.60
N PHE A 205 2.74 7.02 4.22
CA PHE A 205 2.73 8.41 4.60
C PHE A 205 2.53 8.57 6.11
N ILE A 206 3.19 9.56 6.71
CA ILE A 206 3.13 9.81 8.14
C ILE A 206 2.95 11.30 8.37
N TRP A 207 1.99 11.66 9.23
CA TRP A 207 1.65 13.05 9.57
C TRP A 207 0.81 13.14 10.84
N SER A 208 0.70 14.31 11.45
CA SER A 208 -0.32 14.57 12.45
C SER A 208 -1.69 14.76 11.78
N VAL A 209 -2.78 14.46 12.49
CA VAL A 209 -4.14 14.70 11.98
C VAL A 209 -4.36 16.18 11.64
N SER A 210 -3.78 17.10 12.42
CA SER A 210 -3.83 18.54 12.14
C SER A 210 -3.13 18.91 10.85
N THR A 211 -1.95 18.33 10.58
CA THR A 211 -1.17 18.57 9.35
C THR A 211 -1.95 18.15 8.12
N ILE A 212 -2.48 16.93 8.10
CA ILE A 212 -3.20 16.42 6.91
C ILE A 212 -4.53 17.15 6.68
N VAL A 213 -5.28 17.45 7.73
CA VAL A 213 -6.52 18.24 7.61
C VAL A 213 -6.23 19.64 7.07
N ASN A 214 -5.15 20.29 7.55
CA ASN A 214 -4.74 21.57 7.01
C ASN A 214 -4.29 21.48 5.53
N ALA A 215 -3.57 20.43 5.15
CA ALA A 215 -3.19 20.19 3.77
C ALA A 215 -4.42 20.03 2.85
N PHE A 216 -5.43 19.27 3.26
CA PHE A 216 -6.71 19.19 2.52
C PHE A 216 -7.40 20.55 2.41
N ARG A 217 -7.42 21.35 3.48
CA ARG A 217 -8.02 22.68 3.47
C ARG A 217 -7.36 23.59 2.43
N VAL A 218 -6.03 23.54 2.33
CA VAL A 218 -5.25 24.41 1.43
C VAL A 218 -5.29 23.88 -0.02
N TYR A 219 -5.04 22.59 -0.22
CA TYR A 219 -4.81 22.03 -1.56
C TYR A 219 -6.02 21.35 -2.18
N GLN A 220 -7.03 20.97 -1.36
CA GLN A 220 -8.23 20.25 -1.78
C GLN A 220 -9.49 20.79 -1.08
N PRO A 221 -9.83 22.08 -1.23
CA PRO A 221 -10.92 22.72 -0.47
C PRO A 221 -12.29 22.08 -0.73
N ALA A 222 -12.53 21.46 -1.87
CA ALA A 222 -13.78 20.75 -2.15
C ALA A 222 -13.91 19.48 -1.31
N ILE A 223 -12.86 18.64 -1.24
CA ILE A 223 -12.83 17.43 -0.40
C ILE A 223 -12.91 17.84 1.08
N ASN A 224 -12.14 18.83 1.51
CA ASN A 224 -12.19 19.36 2.87
C ASN A 224 -13.61 19.75 3.29
N ARG A 225 -14.35 20.46 2.42
CA ARG A 225 -15.72 20.91 2.71
C ARG A 225 -16.65 19.73 2.97
N VAL A 226 -16.57 18.67 2.20
CA VAL A 226 -17.39 17.46 2.37
C VAL A 226 -17.19 16.92 3.78
N PHE A 227 -15.95 16.64 4.18
CA PHE A 227 -15.66 15.99 5.47
C PHE A 227 -15.76 16.93 6.67
N GLU A 228 -15.50 18.22 6.50
CA GLU A 228 -15.70 19.21 7.59
C GLU A 228 -17.19 19.36 7.94
N ASN A 229 -18.08 19.36 6.93
CA ASN A 229 -19.53 19.37 7.15
C ASN A 229 -20.03 18.08 7.83
N MET A 230 -19.37 16.97 7.59
CA MET A 230 -19.72 15.67 8.15
C MET A 230 -19.14 15.43 9.57
N LEU A 231 -18.18 16.25 10.01
CA LEU A 231 -17.47 16.05 11.28
C LEU A 231 -18.38 15.78 12.49
N PRO A 232 -19.54 16.46 12.67
CA PRO A 232 -20.44 16.19 13.79
C PRO A 232 -21.16 14.83 13.73
N ILE A 233 -21.14 14.18 12.56
CA ILE A 233 -21.88 12.93 12.29
C ILE A 233 -20.94 11.73 12.33
N LEU A 234 -19.64 11.95 12.07
CA LEU A 234 -18.63 10.89 12.08
C LEU A 234 -18.56 10.23 13.47
N GLY A 235 -18.61 8.90 13.50
CA GLY A 235 -18.67 8.10 14.71
C GLY A 235 -20.08 7.88 15.28
N THR A 236 -21.12 8.33 14.59
CA THR A 236 -22.51 8.07 14.95
C THR A 236 -23.13 7.00 14.04
N GLU A 237 -24.32 6.50 14.41
CA GLU A 237 -25.08 5.54 13.60
C GLU A 237 -25.45 6.06 12.20
N LYS A 238 -25.44 7.38 11.99
CA LYS A 238 -25.74 8.03 10.71
C LYS A 238 -24.51 8.17 9.79
N GLU A 239 -23.33 7.85 10.27
CA GLU A 239 -22.07 8.04 9.52
C GLU A 239 -22.13 7.40 8.14
N GLN A 240 -22.50 6.12 8.06
CA GLN A 240 -22.48 5.39 6.78
C GLN A 240 -23.51 5.94 5.79
N GLU A 241 -24.68 6.33 6.23
CA GLU A 241 -25.72 6.94 5.39
C GLU A 241 -25.23 8.24 4.75
N GLU A 242 -24.61 9.11 5.55
CA GLU A 242 -24.09 10.39 5.05
C GLU A 242 -22.85 10.20 4.18
N ILE A 243 -22.00 9.20 4.48
CA ILE A 243 -20.88 8.81 3.61
C ILE A 243 -21.41 8.30 2.25
N ASP A 244 -22.39 7.42 2.24
CA ASP A 244 -22.99 6.89 1.00
C ASP A 244 -23.53 8.02 0.10
N LYS A 245 -24.03 9.10 0.69
CA LYS A 245 -24.59 10.25 0.00
C LYS A 245 -23.53 11.25 -0.50
N HIS A 246 -22.53 11.61 0.33
CA HIS A 246 -21.64 12.74 0.06
C HIS A 246 -20.25 12.31 -0.44
N PHE A 247 -19.75 11.11 -0.13
CA PHE A 247 -18.47 10.63 -0.62
C PHE A 247 -18.38 10.60 -2.16
N PRO A 248 -19.45 10.22 -2.92
CA PRO A 248 -19.43 10.26 -4.37
C PRO A 248 -19.22 11.66 -4.99
N GLU A 249 -19.46 12.74 -4.22
CA GLU A 249 -19.22 14.12 -4.66
C GLU A 249 -17.71 14.45 -4.70
N CYS A 250 -16.87 13.70 -4.00
CA CYS A 250 -15.44 13.93 -3.97
C CYS A 250 -14.81 13.67 -5.35
N GLN A 251 -13.89 14.54 -5.74
CA GLN A 251 -13.05 14.32 -6.91
C GLN A 251 -12.25 13.02 -6.76
N SER A 252 -12.22 12.18 -7.82
CA SER A 252 -11.37 11.00 -7.86
C SER A 252 -9.93 11.41 -8.16
N ILE A 253 -9.10 11.49 -7.13
CA ILE A 253 -7.69 11.91 -7.23
C ILE A 253 -6.84 11.16 -6.18
N SER A 254 -5.59 10.81 -6.53
CA SER A 254 -4.66 10.26 -5.54
C SER A 254 -4.10 11.34 -4.62
N VAL A 255 -3.70 10.96 -3.41
CA VAL A 255 -3.04 11.87 -2.46
C VAL A 255 -1.73 12.41 -3.02
N ASP A 256 -1.08 11.65 -3.89
CA ASP A 256 0.16 12.05 -4.57
C ASP A 256 -0.06 13.32 -5.39
N TYR A 257 -1.05 13.33 -6.28
CA TYR A 257 -1.43 14.51 -7.08
C TYR A 257 -2.18 15.57 -6.27
N ALA A 258 -2.96 15.14 -5.27
CA ALA A 258 -3.79 16.07 -4.51
C ALA A 258 -2.98 16.93 -3.55
N ILE A 259 -1.97 16.35 -2.90
CA ILE A 259 -1.21 16.95 -1.80
C ILE A 259 0.29 16.84 -2.03
N MET A 260 0.84 15.62 -2.30
CA MET A 260 2.28 15.40 -2.26
C MET A 260 3.06 16.18 -3.34
N GLU A 261 2.49 16.45 -4.49
CA GLU A 261 3.11 17.28 -5.53
C GLU A 261 3.01 18.79 -5.27
N LYS A 262 2.21 19.22 -4.28
CA LYS A 262 1.85 20.63 -4.04
C LYS A 262 2.32 21.19 -2.69
N ALA A 263 2.40 20.32 -1.69
CA ALA A 263 2.74 20.76 -0.33
C ALA A 263 4.23 21.10 -0.23
N GLU A 264 4.56 22.13 0.57
CA GLU A 264 5.92 22.65 0.69
C GLU A 264 6.73 21.94 1.80
N GLU A 265 6.07 21.51 2.88
CA GLU A 265 6.72 20.88 4.04
C GLU A 265 6.64 19.35 3.98
N ILE A 266 7.17 18.78 2.86
CA ILE A 266 7.28 17.35 2.66
C ILE A 266 8.71 16.90 2.91
N PHE A 267 8.81 15.79 3.63
CA PHE A 267 10.07 15.14 3.97
C PHE A 267 10.05 13.69 3.53
N ILE A 268 11.22 13.15 3.27
CA ILE A 268 11.45 11.74 2.94
C ILE A 268 12.38 11.12 3.97
N CYS A 269 12.07 9.91 4.38
CA CYS A 269 12.98 9.04 5.09
C CYS A 269 13.44 7.92 4.14
N PRO A 270 14.66 8.00 3.58
CA PRO A 270 15.23 6.89 2.82
C PRO A 270 15.35 5.65 3.67
N ALA A 271 14.94 4.49 3.14
CA ALA A 271 14.94 3.24 3.87
C ALA A 271 15.25 2.05 2.94
N ASP A 272 15.75 0.98 3.53
CA ASP A 272 16.03 -0.28 2.86
C ASP A 272 15.60 -1.45 3.76
N PHE A 273 14.37 -1.88 3.58
CA PHE A 273 13.79 -3.00 4.33
C PHE A 273 13.21 -4.09 3.40
N GLY A 274 13.67 -4.14 2.15
CA GLY A 274 13.21 -5.14 1.18
C GLY A 274 11.74 -4.93 0.80
N TRP A 275 11.38 -3.71 0.38
CA TRP A 275 10.02 -3.33 -0.02
C TRP A 275 9.70 -3.74 -1.47
N SER A 276 8.46 -4.18 -1.68
CA SER A 276 7.84 -4.32 -3.00
C SER A 276 6.33 -4.04 -2.91
N ASP A 277 5.79 -3.37 -3.95
CA ASP A 277 4.35 -3.18 -4.09
C ASP A 277 3.61 -4.44 -4.56
N LEU A 278 4.35 -5.49 -4.90
CA LEU A 278 3.81 -6.71 -5.53
C LEU A 278 2.85 -6.38 -6.68
N GLY A 279 3.27 -5.49 -7.57
CA GLY A 279 2.43 -5.03 -8.68
C GLY A 279 2.19 -6.10 -9.76
N THR A 280 3.08 -7.11 -9.86
CA THR A 280 3.09 -8.11 -10.93
C THR A 280 3.65 -9.45 -10.46
N TRP A 281 3.44 -10.51 -11.23
CA TRP A 281 4.04 -11.83 -11.02
C TRP A 281 5.57 -11.80 -11.04
N GLY A 282 6.17 -10.97 -11.91
CA GLY A 282 7.61 -10.75 -11.95
C GLY A 282 8.13 -10.13 -10.65
N SER A 283 7.40 -9.21 -10.05
CA SER A 283 7.77 -8.66 -8.74
C SER A 283 7.68 -9.70 -7.63
N LEU A 284 6.71 -10.63 -7.70
CA LEU A 284 6.61 -11.76 -6.77
C LEU A 284 7.78 -12.75 -6.96
N LEU A 285 8.14 -13.08 -8.21
CA LEU A 285 9.29 -13.93 -8.52
C LEU A 285 10.60 -13.37 -7.93
N VAL A 286 10.76 -12.04 -7.94
CA VAL A 286 11.97 -11.39 -7.34
C VAL A 286 12.02 -11.58 -5.83
N GLN A 287 10.88 -11.54 -5.14
CA GLN A 287 10.78 -11.55 -3.67
C GLN A 287 10.71 -12.96 -3.07
N THR A 288 10.44 -13.98 -3.88
CA THR A 288 10.29 -15.36 -3.41
C THR A 288 11.59 -16.16 -3.52
N LYS A 289 11.70 -17.24 -2.72
CA LYS A 289 12.82 -18.17 -2.78
C LYS A 289 12.84 -18.88 -4.14
N LYS A 290 14.03 -19.01 -4.73
CA LYS A 290 14.25 -19.65 -6.01
C LYS A 290 15.04 -20.93 -5.85
N ASP A 291 14.77 -21.89 -6.74
CA ASP A 291 15.63 -23.04 -6.91
C ASP A 291 16.90 -22.69 -7.73
N LEU A 292 17.75 -23.69 -8.01
CA LEU A 292 19.01 -23.52 -8.76
C LEU A 292 18.80 -23.07 -10.22
N TYR A 293 17.59 -23.22 -10.76
CA TYR A 293 17.21 -22.87 -12.13
C TYR A 293 16.41 -21.57 -12.22
N GLY A 294 16.33 -20.82 -11.11
CA GLY A 294 15.64 -19.55 -11.07
C GLY A 294 14.12 -19.65 -10.93
N ASN A 295 13.56 -20.83 -10.66
CA ASN A 295 12.11 -21.00 -10.48
C ASN A 295 11.70 -20.68 -9.05
N SER A 296 10.53 -20.07 -8.92
CA SER A 296 9.81 -19.91 -7.65
C SER A 296 8.61 -20.84 -7.64
N ILE A 297 8.53 -21.71 -6.64
CA ILE A 297 7.44 -22.67 -6.47
C ILE A 297 6.71 -22.35 -5.17
N ILE A 298 5.44 -22.03 -5.28
CA ILE A 298 4.51 -21.78 -4.18
C ILE A 298 3.38 -22.81 -4.29
N GLY A 299 3.46 -23.86 -3.47
CA GLY A 299 2.55 -25.01 -3.50
C GLY A 299 3.26 -26.29 -3.08
N GLU A 300 2.50 -27.26 -2.55
CA GLU A 300 3.07 -28.51 -1.98
C GLU A 300 3.23 -29.64 -2.97
N ASN A 301 2.37 -29.74 -4.00
CA ASN A 301 2.28 -30.88 -4.91
C ASN A 301 2.78 -30.55 -6.33
N VAL A 302 3.90 -29.82 -6.44
CA VAL A 302 4.44 -29.36 -7.72
C VAL A 302 5.73 -30.11 -8.04
N ASN A 303 5.80 -30.72 -9.23
CA ASN A 303 6.99 -31.32 -9.81
C ASN A 303 7.39 -30.55 -11.08
N ILE A 304 8.65 -30.18 -11.21
CA ILE A 304 9.18 -29.48 -12.38
C ILE A 304 10.30 -30.27 -13.03
N TYR A 305 10.38 -30.21 -14.37
CA TYR A 305 11.40 -30.86 -15.20
C TYR A 305 11.81 -29.90 -16.31
N ASP A 306 13.10 -29.75 -16.56
CA ASP A 306 13.65 -28.91 -17.64
C ASP A 306 12.99 -27.51 -17.70
N THR A 307 12.73 -26.91 -16.52
CA THR A 307 11.96 -25.67 -16.36
C THR A 307 12.83 -24.63 -15.71
N HIS A 308 12.84 -23.39 -16.26
CA HIS A 308 13.75 -22.33 -15.86
C HIS A 308 13.00 -20.97 -15.71
N ASN A 309 13.46 -20.14 -14.77
CA ASN A 309 12.98 -18.76 -14.60
C ASN A 309 11.44 -18.60 -14.50
N CYS A 310 10.75 -19.64 -14.02
CA CYS A 310 9.29 -19.69 -13.93
C CYS A 310 8.80 -19.36 -12.52
N ILE A 311 7.57 -18.86 -12.43
CA ILE A 311 6.82 -18.82 -11.18
C ILE A 311 5.63 -19.78 -11.28
N ILE A 312 5.59 -20.75 -10.36
CA ILE A 312 4.51 -21.73 -10.26
C ILE A 312 3.80 -21.51 -8.94
N HIS A 313 2.54 -21.12 -9.00
CA HIS A 313 1.72 -20.81 -7.83
C HIS A 313 0.43 -21.64 -7.85
N THR A 314 0.38 -22.67 -7.00
CA THR A 314 -0.73 -23.62 -6.98
C THR A 314 -0.94 -24.10 -5.53
N LEU A 315 -1.65 -23.32 -4.73
CA LEU A 315 -1.91 -23.61 -3.31
C LEU A 315 -2.94 -24.74 -3.09
N GLY A 316 -3.59 -25.19 -4.15
CA GLY A 316 -4.58 -26.27 -4.09
C GLY A 316 -3.95 -27.66 -3.89
N HIS A 317 -4.80 -28.65 -3.58
CA HIS A 317 -4.38 -30.04 -3.40
C HIS A 317 -4.09 -30.79 -4.70
N LYS A 318 -4.19 -30.13 -5.86
CA LYS A 318 -3.93 -30.73 -7.16
C LYS A 318 -2.45 -31.04 -7.32
N ARG A 319 -2.14 -32.23 -7.86
CA ARG A 319 -0.79 -32.53 -8.33
C ARG A 319 -0.53 -31.80 -9.66
N VAL A 320 0.50 -30.98 -9.68
CA VAL A 320 0.92 -30.20 -10.85
C VAL A 320 2.29 -30.68 -11.32
N VAL A 321 2.41 -30.95 -12.63
CA VAL A 321 3.67 -31.28 -13.28
C VAL A 321 3.92 -30.28 -14.39
N VAL A 322 5.10 -29.64 -14.37
CA VAL A 322 5.52 -28.65 -15.37
C VAL A 322 6.83 -29.13 -16.00
N GLN A 323 6.89 -29.18 -17.33
CA GLN A 323 8.08 -29.59 -18.08
C GLN A 323 8.35 -28.64 -19.25
N GLY A 324 9.62 -28.25 -19.42
CA GLY A 324 10.12 -27.58 -20.61
C GLY A 324 9.72 -26.11 -20.75
N LEU A 325 9.33 -25.42 -19.66
CA LEU A 325 9.00 -24.00 -19.69
C LEU A 325 10.19 -23.14 -19.30
N ASP A 326 10.31 -21.96 -19.91
CA ASP A 326 11.32 -20.94 -19.55
C ASP A 326 10.67 -19.56 -19.56
N GLY A 327 10.70 -18.87 -18.40
CA GLY A 327 10.15 -17.53 -18.24
C GLY A 327 8.62 -17.50 -18.26
N TYR A 328 7.94 -18.46 -17.61
CA TYR A 328 6.48 -18.54 -17.56
C TYR A 328 5.91 -18.34 -16.15
N ILE A 329 4.68 -17.88 -16.12
CA ILE A 329 3.76 -17.91 -15.00
C ILE A 329 2.86 -19.14 -15.18
N VAL A 330 2.77 -20.01 -14.17
CA VAL A 330 1.80 -21.09 -14.06
C VAL A 330 1.08 -20.85 -12.74
N ALA A 331 -0.17 -20.42 -12.78
CA ALA A 331 -0.94 -20.11 -11.59
C ALA A 331 -2.33 -20.77 -11.64
N GLU A 332 -2.74 -21.40 -10.55
CA GLU A 332 -4.06 -22.03 -10.46
C GLU A 332 -4.74 -21.62 -9.16
N GLU A 333 -5.99 -21.18 -9.28
CA GLU A 333 -6.83 -20.82 -8.13
C GLU A 333 -8.31 -21.04 -8.50
N ASP A 334 -9.08 -21.68 -7.63
CA ASP A 334 -10.53 -21.90 -7.76
C ASP A 334 -10.94 -22.48 -9.13
N GLY A 335 -10.15 -23.45 -9.65
CA GLY A 335 -10.41 -24.10 -10.93
C GLY A 335 -10.04 -23.28 -12.17
N ARG A 336 -9.44 -22.10 -12.00
CA ARG A 336 -8.92 -21.28 -13.10
C ARG A 336 -7.41 -21.50 -13.22
N LEU A 337 -6.93 -21.74 -14.43
CA LEU A 337 -5.50 -21.94 -14.72
C LEU A 337 -4.99 -20.86 -15.66
N LEU A 338 -3.91 -20.21 -15.28
CA LEU A 338 -3.12 -19.31 -16.12
C LEU A 338 -1.79 -19.98 -16.49
N VAL A 339 -1.48 -20.04 -17.79
CA VAL A 339 -0.13 -20.32 -18.31
C VAL A 339 0.23 -19.19 -19.26
N CYS A 340 1.14 -18.31 -18.85
CA CYS A 340 1.45 -17.08 -19.57
C CYS A 340 2.95 -16.80 -19.52
N LYS A 341 3.54 -16.22 -20.58
CA LYS A 341 4.92 -15.73 -20.49
C LYS A 341 5.03 -14.60 -19.47
N LEU A 342 6.08 -14.62 -18.67
CA LEU A 342 6.36 -13.59 -17.69
C LEU A 342 6.50 -12.20 -18.35
N SER A 343 7.05 -12.15 -19.57
CA SER A 343 7.13 -10.91 -20.37
C SER A 343 5.78 -10.31 -20.78
N GLU A 344 4.69 -11.09 -20.72
CA GLU A 344 3.33 -10.69 -21.08
C GLU A 344 2.45 -10.40 -19.86
N GLU A 345 3.01 -10.37 -18.66
CA GLU A 345 2.26 -10.21 -17.39
C GLU A 345 1.37 -8.96 -17.33
N GLN A 346 1.71 -7.88 -18.05
CA GLN A 346 0.90 -6.66 -18.10
C GLN A 346 -0.43 -6.88 -18.83
N ARG A 347 -0.49 -7.87 -19.74
CA ARG A 347 -1.67 -8.23 -20.51
C ARG A 347 -2.62 -9.18 -19.80
N ILE A 348 -2.26 -9.67 -18.62
CA ILE A 348 -3.14 -10.58 -17.84
C ILE A 348 -4.53 -9.97 -17.61
N LYS A 349 -4.63 -8.64 -17.50
CA LYS A 349 -5.91 -7.94 -17.42
C LYS A 349 -6.80 -8.13 -18.66
N GLU A 350 -6.19 -8.25 -19.85
CA GLU A 350 -6.90 -8.50 -21.10
C GLU A 350 -7.37 -9.97 -21.14
N PHE A 351 -6.54 -10.90 -20.66
CA PHE A 351 -6.83 -12.34 -20.67
C PHE A 351 -7.92 -12.72 -19.65
N SER A 352 -8.06 -11.93 -18.58
CA SER A 352 -9.04 -12.14 -17.51
C SER A 352 -10.35 -11.36 -17.67
N ALA A 353 -10.49 -10.57 -18.74
CA ALA A 353 -11.67 -9.78 -19.05
C ALA A 353 -12.71 -10.65 -19.78
N GLU A 354 -13.38 -11.59 -19.08
CA GLU A 354 -14.58 -12.27 -19.54
C GLU A 354 -15.77 -11.99 -18.61
#